data_ff69115fe4786c62b386e234e0e1cb3b
#
_entry.id   ff69115fe4786c62b386e234e0e1cb3b
#
_cell.length_a   1.000
_cell.length_b   1.000
_cell.length_c   1.000
_cell.angle_alpha   90.00
_cell.angle_beta   90.00
_cell.angle_gamma   90.00
#
_symmetry.space_group_name_H-M   'P 1'
#
loop_
_entity.id
_entity.type
_entity.pdbx_description
1 polymer ?
#
loop_
_entity_poly.entity_id
_entity_poly.type
_entity_poly.pdbx_seq_one_letter_code
_entity_poly.pdbx_strand_id
1 'polypeptide(L)'
;MFLKFFFAFLTMLASTQLFAQYDVPLYTSYTTEAARAKMNERLIKNSITKNLLLPLSDSTEENWEDAFDAMEVMNYHAPFVQSKVEAAFDSIGVRSVSFQRALMELAYANYPGKFIMQTNVLLEETTDPKIFAVCAEYLLQHKKTDAEKQILSKKLLEKFTDTAYKNPVLFMLSTRLKSADVNQQPVHEVLKDIVSKNFLPGQIVMYSFQRKNRDYPGMVLIRNADGNFVRDSSGNLFHLPQLARSISNLPGYLRNGNTPQGIFKMFGFGVSMSNFIGPTANVQMGMPVELSIQKFFDDSTILDSAWTIGWYQKLIPKKLQSYLPLYDSYYAGLAGRSEIIAHGTTIEPDYYAGKPYFPLTPTQGCLCTKEIWNGKRLESDQQKLVNGLLEAGGANGYCVVIEIDDKQAPVAIKDLLPYLKN
;
A
#
# COMPACT_ATOMS: atom_id res chain seq x y z
N MET A 1 79.27 -19.46 -0.04
CA MET A 1 78.07 -20.27 -0.23
C MET A 1 76.92 -19.61 0.56
N PHE A 2 76.17 -18.71 -0.11
CA PHE A 2 75.15 -17.88 0.53
C PHE A 2 73.78 -18.48 0.30
N LEU A 3 73.07 -18.83 1.35
CA LEU A 3 71.71 -19.34 1.34
C LEU A 3 70.75 -18.14 1.45
N LYS A 4 70.02 -17.83 0.37
CA LYS A 4 68.99 -16.79 0.37
C LYS A 4 67.68 -17.39 0.86
N PHE A 5 67.20 -16.93 2.02
CA PHE A 5 65.82 -17.15 2.48
C PHE A 5 64.88 -16.20 1.75
N PHE A 6 63.93 -16.78 1.00
CA PHE A 6 62.84 -16.06 0.40
C PHE A 6 61.67 -16.08 1.38
N PHE A 7 61.40 -14.96 2.02
CA PHE A 7 60.15 -14.76 2.81
C PHE A 7 59.04 -14.39 1.85
N ALA A 8 58.12 -15.31 1.59
CA ALA A 8 56.89 -15.00 0.90
C ALA A 8 55.91 -14.35 1.89
N PHE A 9 55.70 -13.04 1.75
CA PHE A 9 54.67 -12.32 2.49
C PHE A 9 53.35 -12.59 1.78
N LEU A 10 52.52 -13.49 2.33
CA LEU A 10 51.14 -13.72 1.91
C LEU A 10 50.29 -12.59 2.47
N THR A 11 50.14 -11.52 1.70
CA THR A 11 49.14 -10.48 1.99
C THR A 11 47.74 -11.08 1.79
N MET A 12 47.09 -11.48 2.89
CA MET A 12 45.64 -11.68 2.90
C MET A 12 44.97 -10.31 2.65
N LEU A 13 44.58 -10.08 1.41
CA LEU A 13 43.61 -9.05 1.10
C LEU A 13 42.27 -9.50 1.68
N ALA A 14 42.01 -9.10 2.95
CA ALA A 14 40.66 -9.07 3.45
C ALA A 14 39.90 -8.05 2.57
N SER A 15 39.13 -8.56 1.62
CA SER A 15 38.12 -7.77 0.94
C SER A 15 37.06 -7.41 1.97
N THR A 16 37.28 -6.31 2.68
CA THR A 16 36.19 -5.60 3.34
C THR A 16 35.28 -5.16 2.19
N GLN A 17 34.20 -5.90 1.97
CA GLN A 17 33.07 -5.38 1.25
C GLN A 17 32.61 -4.16 2.06
N LEU A 18 33.08 -2.99 1.69
CA LEU A 18 32.46 -1.73 2.02
C LEU A 18 31.06 -1.82 1.38
N PHE A 19 30.08 -2.24 2.19
CA PHE A 19 28.70 -1.91 1.87
C PHE A 19 28.68 -0.40 1.74
N ALA A 20 28.54 0.07 0.52
CA ALA A 20 28.28 1.46 0.27
C ALA A 20 26.98 1.77 0.99
N GLN A 21 27.13 2.26 2.22
CA GLN A 21 26.04 2.90 2.93
C GLN A 21 25.57 3.98 1.94
N TYR A 22 24.34 3.88 1.50
CA TYR A 22 23.78 4.84 0.56
C TYR A 22 23.65 6.15 1.33
N ASP A 23 24.74 6.91 1.40
CA ASP A 23 24.79 8.27 1.91
C ASP A 23 24.16 9.22 0.87
N VAL A 24 22.94 8.93 0.51
CA VAL A 24 22.08 9.97 -0.03
C VAL A 24 21.95 11.00 1.10
N PRO A 25 22.03 12.32 0.82
CA PRO A 25 21.70 13.31 1.83
C PRO A 25 20.28 13.04 2.29
N LEU A 26 20.16 12.23 3.35
CA LEU A 26 18.94 11.66 3.90
C LEU A 26 18.02 12.74 4.46
N TYR A 27 18.52 13.97 4.55
CA TYR A 27 17.86 15.07 5.23
C TYR A 27 17.67 16.24 4.27
N THR A 28 16.56 16.22 3.59
CA THR A 28 16.04 17.44 3.00
C THR A 28 15.45 18.30 4.11
N SER A 29 15.41 19.62 3.91
CA SER A 29 14.95 20.57 4.95
C SER A 29 13.53 20.29 5.48
N TYR A 30 12.69 19.56 4.74
CA TYR A 30 11.32 19.23 5.13
C TYR A 30 11.17 17.91 5.91
N THR A 31 12.23 17.10 6.05
CA THR A 31 12.17 15.82 6.78
C THR A 31 12.64 15.92 8.23
N THR A 32 13.13 17.08 8.67
CA THR A 32 13.57 17.32 10.05
C THR A 32 12.37 17.37 11.01
N GLU A 33 12.59 17.12 12.30
CA GLU A 33 11.56 17.24 13.34
C GLU A 33 10.90 18.62 13.33
N ALA A 34 11.71 19.71 13.23
CA ALA A 34 11.20 21.07 13.18
C ALA A 34 10.35 21.34 11.93
N ALA A 35 10.73 20.78 10.78
CA ALA A 35 9.96 20.93 9.54
C ALA A 35 8.61 20.20 9.64
N ARG A 36 8.57 19.02 10.28
CA ARG A 36 7.32 18.28 10.52
C ARG A 36 6.39 19.02 11.47
N ALA A 37 6.91 19.59 12.56
CA ALA A 37 6.11 20.40 13.48
C ALA A 37 5.51 21.63 12.77
N LYS A 38 6.28 22.30 11.91
CA LYS A 38 5.80 23.42 11.08
C LYS A 38 4.75 22.98 10.06
N MET A 39 4.91 21.81 9.48
CA MET A 39 3.94 21.24 8.55
C MET A 39 2.63 20.92 9.25
N ASN A 40 2.68 20.32 10.45
CA ASN A 40 1.53 20.06 11.30
C ASN A 40 0.73 21.34 11.58
N GLU A 41 1.42 22.40 12.02
CA GLU A 41 0.79 23.71 12.23
C GLU A 41 0.13 24.26 10.95
N ARG A 42 0.80 24.12 9.80
CA ARG A 42 0.26 24.55 8.50
C ARG A 42 -0.99 23.77 8.10
N LEU A 43 -0.99 22.44 8.30
CA LEU A 43 -2.15 21.61 7.99
C LEU A 43 -3.37 22.04 8.81
N ILE A 44 -3.22 22.27 10.11
CA ILE A 44 -4.33 22.70 10.96
C ILE A 44 -4.81 24.10 10.61
N LYS A 45 -3.89 25.09 10.52
CA LYS A 45 -4.27 26.49 10.30
C LYS A 45 -4.74 26.80 8.89
N ASN A 46 -3.98 26.33 7.89
CA ASN A 46 -4.22 26.70 6.49
C ASN A 46 -5.09 25.68 5.77
N SER A 47 -4.72 24.40 5.79
CA SER A 47 -5.48 23.39 5.04
C SER A 47 -6.84 23.10 5.68
N ILE A 48 -6.91 22.92 7.00
CA ILE A 48 -8.18 22.60 7.67
C ILE A 48 -8.96 23.88 7.99
N THR A 49 -8.45 24.69 8.91
CA THR A 49 -9.25 25.79 9.47
C THR A 49 -9.62 26.85 8.44
N LYS A 50 -8.63 27.38 7.72
CA LYS A 50 -8.86 28.44 6.73
C LYS A 50 -9.80 27.98 5.61
N ASN A 51 -9.58 26.78 5.08
CA ASN A 51 -10.37 26.25 3.96
C ASN A 51 -11.83 25.98 4.37
N LEU A 52 -12.06 25.38 5.54
CA LEU A 52 -13.42 25.10 6.02
C LEU A 52 -14.18 26.35 6.50
N LEU A 53 -13.51 27.49 6.69
CA LEU A 53 -14.17 28.77 6.94
C LEU A 53 -14.74 29.40 5.68
N LEU A 54 -14.28 29.00 4.50
CA LEU A 54 -14.87 29.46 3.23
C LEU A 54 -16.30 28.93 3.07
N PRO A 55 -17.22 29.72 2.51
CA PRO A 55 -18.52 29.20 2.10
C PRO A 55 -18.33 28.04 1.11
N LEU A 56 -19.07 26.95 1.28
CA LEU A 56 -19.04 25.84 0.32
C LEU A 56 -19.79 26.23 -0.96
N SER A 57 -19.07 26.30 -2.05
CA SER A 57 -19.56 26.62 -3.39
C SER A 57 -18.66 25.94 -4.43
N ASP A 58 -19.07 25.91 -5.68
CA ASP A 58 -18.29 25.30 -6.77
C ASP A 58 -16.88 25.89 -6.89
N SER A 59 -16.71 27.17 -6.58
CA SER A 59 -15.40 27.85 -6.61
C SER A 59 -14.51 27.55 -5.41
N THR A 60 -15.02 26.91 -4.37
CA THR A 60 -14.28 26.59 -3.12
C THR A 60 -14.20 25.09 -2.83
N GLU A 61 -14.74 24.23 -3.69
CA GLU A 61 -14.69 22.78 -3.51
C GLU A 61 -13.27 22.27 -3.32
N GLU A 62 -12.30 22.69 -4.14
CA GLU A 62 -10.90 22.28 -4.02
C GLU A 62 -10.30 22.63 -2.64
N ASN A 63 -10.67 23.76 -2.07
CA ASN A 63 -10.24 24.13 -0.73
C ASN A 63 -10.79 23.17 0.34
N TRP A 64 -12.03 22.75 0.18
CA TRP A 64 -12.65 21.79 1.09
C TRP A 64 -12.07 20.40 0.92
N GLU A 65 -11.77 19.97 -0.31
CA GLU A 65 -11.07 18.70 -0.61
C GLU A 65 -9.69 18.67 0.07
N ASP A 66 -8.90 19.75 -0.04
CA ASP A 66 -7.63 19.90 0.67
C ASP A 66 -7.78 19.79 2.20
N ALA A 67 -8.89 20.32 2.74
CA ALA A 67 -9.18 20.21 4.17
C ALA A 67 -9.53 18.77 4.56
N PHE A 68 -10.31 18.06 3.75
CA PHE A 68 -10.66 16.66 3.99
C PHE A 68 -9.43 15.76 3.95
N ASP A 69 -8.54 15.94 2.98
CA ASP A 69 -7.28 15.20 2.89
C ASP A 69 -6.40 15.44 4.13
N ALA A 70 -6.29 16.71 4.57
CA ALA A 70 -5.52 17.04 5.77
C ALA A 70 -6.13 16.45 7.06
N MET A 71 -7.47 16.47 7.18
CA MET A 71 -8.18 15.85 8.31
C MET A 71 -7.98 14.34 8.34
N GLU A 72 -7.97 13.71 7.18
CA GLU A 72 -7.75 12.28 7.04
C GLU A 72 -6.33 11.89 7.49
N VAL A 73 -5.31 12.58 6.94
CA VAL A 73 -3.88 12.36 7.28
C VAL A 73 -3.62 12.51 8.78
N MET A 74 -4.23 13.49 9.42
CA MET A 74 -4.02 13.79 10.83
C MET A 74 -4.99 13.04 11.77
N ASN A 75 -5.91 12.25 11.24
CA ASN A 75 -7.04 11.69 12.01
C ASN A 75 -7.71 12.78 12.87
N TYR A 76 -8.00 13.95 12.27
CA TYR A 76 -8.36 15.18 12.97
C TYR A 76 -9.87 15.27 13.24
N HIS A 77 -10.25 15.50 14.50
CA HIS A 77 -11.65 15.43 15.00
C HIS A 77 -12.04 16.63 15.88
N ALA A 78 -11.55 17.83 15.61
CA ALA A 78 -11.97 19.00 16.41
C ALA A 78 -13.49 19.27 16.25
N PRO A 79 -14.19 19.75 17.29
CA PRO A 79 -15.65 19.92 17.27
C PRO A 79 -16.18 20.76 16.09
N PHE A 80 -15.45 21.83 15.68
CA PHE A 80 -15.91 22.69 14.60
C PHE A 80 -15.90 22.02 13.22
N VAL A 81 -14.99 21.06 12.99
CA VAL A 81 -14.91 20.37 11.69
C VAL A 81 -16.09 19.42 11.50
N GLN A 82 -16.63 18.86 12.57
CA GLN A 82 -17.77 17.97 12.49
C GLN A 82 -18.99 18.65 11.85
N SER A 83 -19.34 19.88 12.30
CA SER A 83 -20.46 20.62 11.71
C SER A 83 -20.22 20.99 10.24
N LYS A 84 -18.97 21.18 9.85
CA LYS A 84 -18.59 21.45 8.45
C LYS A 84 -18.76 20.21 7.57
N VAL A 85 -18.34 19.04 8.07
CA VAL A 85 -18.54 17.76 7.37
C VAL A 85 -20.03 17.45 7.23
N GLU A 86 -20.83 17.67 8.27
CA GLU A 86 -22.29 17.52 8.21
C GLU A 86 -22.90 18.43 7.10
N ALA A 87 -22.53 19.71 7.09
CA ALA A 87 -23.00 20.66 6.05
C ALA A 87 -22.52 20.26 4.63
N ALA A 88 -21.33 19.65 4.50
CA ALA A 88 -20.87 19.13 3.23
C ALA A 88 -21.73 17.97 2.73
N PHE A 89 -22.16 17.07 3.62
CA PHE A 89 -23.07 15.98 3.29
C PHE A 89 -24.49 16.45 2.93
N ASP A 90 -24.96 17.56 3.48
CA ASP A 90 -26.28 18.11 3.12
C ASP A 90 -26.37 18.54 1.66
N SER A 91 -25.25 18.80 1.01
CA SER A 91 -25.18 19.22 -0.41
C SER A 91 -24.38 18.27 -1.30
N ILE A 92 -24.00 17.08 -0.85
CA ILE A 92 -23.09 16.19 -1.57
C ILE A 92 -23.57 15.81 -2.98
N GLY A 93 -24.88 15.61 -3.16
CA GLY A 93 -25.48 15.19 -4.44
C GLY A 93 -25.30 16.19 -5.59
N VAL A 94 -25.10 17.48 -5.29
CA VAL A 94 -24.91 18.54 -6.29
C VAL A 94 -23.45 18.97 -6.45
N ARG A 95 -22.52 18.34 -5.75
CA ARG A 95 -21.10 18.64 -5.79
C ARG A 95 -20.39 17.85 -6.90
N SER A 96 -19.18 18.31 -7.26
CA SER A 96 -18.34 17.61 -8.24
C SER A 96 -18.02 16.18 -7.81
N VAL A 97 -17.72 15.30 -8.76
CA VAL A 97 -17.29 13.91 -8.49
C VAL A 97 -16.01 13.88 -7.63
N SER A 98 -15.10 14.84 -7.80
CA SER A 98 -13.90 15.00 -6.98
C SER A 98 -14.25 15.25 -5.53
N PHE A 99 -15.12 16.22 -5.28
CA PHE A 99 -15.60 16.56 -3.94
C PHE A 99 -16.35 15.40 -3.28
N GLN A 100 -17.28 14.76 -4.00
CA GLN A 100 -18.01 13.59 -3.50
C GLN A 100 -17.06 12.49 -3.06
N ARG A 101 -16.00 12.22 -3.86
CA ARG A 101 -14.99 11.22 -3.52
C ARG A 101 -14.22 11.61 -2.26
N ALA A 102 -13.64 12.82 -2.20
CA ALA A 102 -12.85 13.27 -1.05
C ALA A 102 -13.67 13.24 0.26
N LEU A 103 -14.93 13.68 0.21
CA LEU A 103 -15.81 13.63 1.36
C LEU A 103 -16.15 12.20 1.79
N MET A 104 -16.37 11.29 0.84
CA MET A 104 -16.64 9.88 1.14
C MET A 104 -15.40 9.13 1.64
N GLU A 105 -14.18 9.45 1.15
CA GLU A 105 -12.91 8.94 1.67
C GLU A 105 -12.74 9.36 3.12
N LEU A 106 -12.90 10.66 3.43
CA LEU A 106 -12.88 11.17 4.80
C LEU A 106 -13.92 10.49 5.70
N ALA A 107 -15.15 10.32 5.20
CA ALA A 107 -16.21 9.67 5.98
C ALA A 107 -15.87 8.22 6.30
N TYR A 108 -15.32 7.49 5.34
CA TYR A 108 -14.87 6.11 5.55
C TYR A 108 -13.75 6.02 6.59
N ALA A 109 -12.78 6.95 6.56
CA ALA A 109 -11.65 6.99 7.47
C ALA A 109 -12.04 7.41 8.89
N ASN A 110 -12.75 8.55 9.01
CA ASN A 110 -12.89 9.28 10.27
C ASN A 110 -14.29 9.21 10.87
N TYR A 111 -15.31 8.86 10.10
CA TYR A 111 -16.72 8.89 10.53
C TYR A 111 -17.49 7.59 10.19
N PRO A 112 -16.99 6.41 10.58
CA PRO A 112 -17.62 5.14 10.24
C PRO A 112 -19.06 5.09 10.77
N GLY A 113 -20.01 4.76 9.89
CA GLY A 113 -21.42 4.60 10.23
C GLY A 113 -22.21 5.89 10.52
N LYS A 114 -21.60 7.08 10.43
CA LYS A 114 -22.29 8.34 10.77
C LYS A 114 -23.23 8.84 9.67
N PHE A 115 -22.84 8.70 8.40
CA PHE A 115 -23.53 9.29 7.24
C PHE A 115 -24.25 8.24 6.37
N ILE A 116 -24.83 7.22 7.00
CA ILE A 116 -25.48 6.09 6.32
C ILE A 116 -26.63 6.55 5.41
N MET A 117 -27.47 7.49 5.89
CA MET A 117 -28.62 7.97 5.12
C MET A 117 -28.18 8.72 3.86
N GLN A 118 -27.26 9.68 4.01
CA GLN A 118 -26.72 10.47 2.91
C GLN A 118 -25.98 9.59 1.90
N THR A 119 -25.20 8.62 2.40
CA THR A 119 -24.51 7.65 1.55
C THR A 119 -25.47 6.78 0.73
N ASN A 120 -26.61 6.35 1.31
CA ASN A 120 -27.61 5.61 0.56
C ASN A 120 -28.23 6.47 -0.55
N VAL A 121 -28.53 7.74 -0.28
CA VAL A 121 -29.05 8.66 -1.30
C VAL A 121 -28.01 8.83 -2.42
N LEU A 122 -26.77 9.11 -2.10
CA LEU A 122 -25.71 9.27 -3.10
C LEU A 122 -25.50 7.98 -3.92
N LEU A 123 -25.55 6.82 -3.29
CA LEU A 123 -25.44 5.52 -3.98
C LEU A 123 -26.58 5.31 -5.00
N GLU A 124 -27.79 5.72 -4.67
CA GLU A 124 -28.94 5.66 -5.61
C GLU A 124 -28.83 6.65 -6.76
N GLU A 125 -28.31 7.83 -6.52
CA GLU A 125 -28.28 8.92 -7.51
C GLU A 125 -27.06 8.85 -8.43
N THR A 126 -25.89 8.44 -7.90
CA THR A 126 -24.65 8.46 -8.67
C THR A 126 -24.67 7.52 -9.86
N THR A 127 -24.12 7.97 -10.99
CA THR A 127 -23.80 7.13 -12.17
C THR A 127 -22.30 6.88 -12.30
N ASP A 128 -21.47 7.45 -11.40
CA ASP A 128 -20.04 7.25 -11.41
C ASP A 128 -19.69 5.92 -10.71
N PRO A 129 -18.97 5.00 -11.39
CA PRO A 129 -18.59 3.71 -10.81
C PRO A 129 -17.73 3.80 -9.55
N LYS A 130 -16.87 4.83 -9.43
CA LYS A 130 -15.97 5.00 -8.28
C LYS A 130 -16.74 5.53 -7.07
N ILE A 131 -17.66 6.49 -7.28
CA ILE A 131 -18.54 6.98 -6.21
C ILE A 131 -19.45 5.86 -5.72
N PHE A 132 -20.09 5.12 -6.65
CA PHE A 132 -20.89 3.96 -6.26
C PHE A 132 -20.11 2.97 -5.40
N ALA A 133 -18.87 2.66 -5.79
CA ALA A 133 -18.04 1.70 -5.08
C ALA A 133 -17.65 2.18 -3.68
N VAL A 134 -17.25 3.45 -3.51
CA VAL A 134 -16.90 3.97 -2.18
C VAL A 134 -18.12 4.05 -1.26
N CYS A 135 -19.29 4.40 -1.79
CA CYS A 135 -20.55 4.36 -1.04
C CYS A 135 -20.89 2.93 -0.58
N ALA A 136 -20.80 1.96 -1.48
CA ALA A 136 -21.05 0.55 -1.16
C ALA A 136 -20.09 0.04 -0.07
N GLU A 137 -18.79 0.35 -0.17
CA GLU A 137 -17.81 -0.04 0.85
C GLU A 137 -18.06 0.65 2.20
N TYR A 138 -18.53 1.92 2.21
CA TYR A 138 -18.91 2.61 3.45
C TYR A 138 -20.10 1.94 4.14
N LEU A 139 -21.12 1.53 3.38
CA LEU A 139 -22.27 0.79 3.91
C LEU A 139 -21.85 -0.57 4.44
N LEU A 140 -20.96 -1.28 3.75
CA LEU A 140 -20.38 -2.55 4.20
C LEU A 140 -19.51 -2.41 5.44
N GLN A 141 -18.79 -1.29 5.60
CA GLN A 141 -18.03 -1.02 6.80
C GLN A 141 -18.95 -0.97 8.04
N HIS A 142 -20.13 -0.36 7.89
CA HIS A 142 -21.13 -0.25 8.97
C HIS A 142 -21.84 -1.60 9.21
N LYS A 143 -22.24 -2.30 8.14
CA LYS A 143 -23.02 -3.54 8.24
C LYS A 143 -22.54 -4.61 7.28
N LYS A 144 -21.55 -5.37 7.72
CA LYS A 144 -20.92 -6.44 6.91
C LYS A 144 -21.68 -7.76 7.03
N THR A 145 -22.92 -7.79 6.48
CA THR A 145 -23.75 -9.01 6.45
C THR A 145 -23.95 -9.51 5.03
N ASP A 146 -24.25 -10.81 4.86
CA ASP A 146 -24.54 -11.34 3.53
C ASP A 146 -25.83 -10.75 2.92
N ALA A 147 -26.80 -10.38 3.75
CA ALA A 147 -27.99 -9.66 3.31
C ALA A 147 -27.64 -8.30 2.70
N GLU A 148 -26.75 -7.52 3.36
CA GLU A 148 -26.30 -6.23 2.83
C GLU A 148 -25.52 -6.39 1.53
N LYS A 149 -24.63 -7.39 1.45
CA LYS A 149 -23.91 -7.71 0.20
C LYS A 149 -24.85 -8.06 -0.94
N GLN A 150 -25.93 -8.83 -0.68
CA GLN A 150 -26.92 -9.17 -1.69
C GLN A 150 -27.68 -7.94 -2.18
N ILE A 151 -28.08 -7.03 -1.28
CA ILE A 151 -28.75 -5.78 -1.63
C ILE A 151 -27.85 -4.94 -2.53
N LEU A 152 -26.59 -4.72 -2.13
CA LEU A 152 -25.62 -3.93 -2.89
C LEU A 152 -25.27 -4.58 -4.24
N SER A 153 -25.17 -5.91 -4.28
CA SER A 153 -24.94 -6.66 -5.53
C SER A 153 -26.10 -6.48 -6.51
N LYS A 154 -27.34 -6.53 -6.01
CA LYS A 154 -28.54 -6.29 -6.83
C LYS A 154 -28.53 -4.87 -7.40
N LYS A 155 -28.32 -3.84 -6.55
CA LYS A 155 -28.25 -2.43 -6.97
C LYS A 155 -27.15 -2.18 -8.01
N LEU A 156 -25.96 -2.81 -7.83
CA LEU A 156 -24.86 -2.73 -8.78
C LEU A 156 -25.27 -3.25 -10.15
N LEU A 157 -25.90 -4.42 -10.22
CA LEU A 157 -26.33 -5.03 -11.48
C LEU A 157 -27.47 -4.26 -12.14
N GLU A 158 -28.45 -3.77 -11.37
CA GLU A 158 -29.56 -2.97 -11.88
C GLU A 158 -29.07 -1.63 -12.47
N LYS A 159 -28.09 -0.99 -11.82
CA LYS A 159 -27.59 0.33 -12.23
C LYS A 159 -26.61 0.24 -13.41
N PHE A 160 -25.70 -0.71 -13.39
CA PHE A 160 -24.59 -0.76 -14.35
C PHE A 160 -24.68 -1.91 -15.38
N THR A 161 -25.64 -2.82 -15.23
CA THR A 161 -25.90 -3.91 -16.18
C THR A 161 -24.60 -4.59 -16.66
N ASP A 162 -24.36 -4.67 -17.99
CA ASP A 162 -23.18 -5.31 -18.57
C ASP A 162 -21.87 -4.57 -18.28
N THR A 163 -21.92 -3.29 -17.91
CA THR A 163 -20.73 -2.50 -17.56
C THR A 163 -20.13 -2.94 -16.22
N ALA A 164 -20.93 -3.55 -15.35
CA ALA A 164 -20.49 -4.06 -14.05
C ALA A 164 -19.30 -5.02 -14.16
N TYR A 165 -19.22 -5.80 -15.23
CA TYR A 165 -18.12 -6.76 -15.42
C TYR A 165 -16.96 -6.24 -16.28
N LYS A 166 -17.17 -5.13 -17.00
CA LYS A 166 -16.16 -4.51 -17.87
C LYS A 166 -15.38 -3.40 -17.16
N ASN A 167 -16.01 -2.71 -16.22
CA ASN A 167 -15.35 -1.68 -15.43
C ASN A 167 -14.55 -2.35 -14.28
N PRO A 168 -13.23 -2.12 -14.15
CA PRO A 168 -12.40 -2.80 -13.16
C PRO A 168 -12.81 -2.50 -11.71
N VAL A 169 -13.29 -1.30 -11.41
CA VAL A 169 -13.77 -0.92 -10.07
C VAL A 169 -15.02 -1.71 -9.70
N LEU A 170 -16.01 -1.75 -10.62
CA LEU A 170 -17.25 -2.47 -10.40
C LEU A 170 -17.04 -3.99 -10.37
N PHE A 171 -16.11 -4.50 -11.19
CA PHE A 171 -15.72 -5.92 -11.16
C PHE A 171 -15.15 -6.29 -9.79
N MET A 172 -14.22 -5.49 -9.26
CA MET A 172 -13.64 -5.74 -7.93
C MET A 172 -14.68 -5.63 -6.83
N LEU A 173 -15.55 -4.61 -6.87
CA LEU A 173 -16.68 -4.51 -5.95
C LEU A 173 -17.58 -5.76 -6.04
N SER A 174 -17.97 -6.18 -7.26
CA SER A 174 -18.82 -7.37 -7.43
C SER A 174 -18.19 -8.64 -6.84
N THR A 175 -16.86 -8.78 -6.96
CA THR A 175 -16.13 -9.92 -6.38
C THR A 175 -16.17 -9.88 -4.85
N ARG A 176 -16.07 -8.71 -4.24
CA ARG A 176 -16.15 -8.54 -2.78
C ARG A 176 -17.56 -8.72 -2.23
N LEU A 177 -18.59 -8.39 -3.04
CA LEU A 177 -20.01 -8.59 -2.67
C LEU A 177 -20.44 -10.04 -2.74
N LYS A 178 -19.74 -10.89 -3.48
CA LYS A 178 -20.04 -12.34 -3.47
C LYS A 178 -19.72 -12.91 -2.08
N SER A 179 -20.58 -13.79 -1.61
CA SER A 179 -20.27 -14.62 -0.44
C SER A 179 -19.01 -15.44 -0.72
N ALA A 180 -18.23 -15.73 0.33
CA ALA A 180 -16.97 -16.44 0.19
C ALA A 180 -17.14 -17.67 -0.73
N ASP A 181 -16.37 -17.66 -1.81
CA ASP A 181 -16.40 -18.76 -2.76
C ASP A 181 -15.85 -20.02 -2.06
N VAL A 182 -16.69 -21.02 -1.89
CA VAL A 182 -16.37 -22.30 -1.23
C VAL A 182 -15.22 -23.02 -1.98
N ASN A 183 -14.94 -22.61 -3.22
CA ASN A 183 -13.92 -23.18 -4.09
C ASN A 183 -12.57 -22.43 -4.10
N GLN A 184 -12.39 -21.42 -3.26
CA GLN A 184 -11.08 -20.76 -3.17
C GLN A 184 -10.03 -21.70 -2.57
N GLN A 185 -8.86 -21.79 -3.21
CA GLN A 185 -7.73 -22.53 -2.66
C GLN A 185 -7.39 -22.02 -1.26
N PRO A 186 -7.11 -22.92 -0.30
CA PRO A 186 -6.69 -22.53 1.03
C PRO A 186 -5.40 -21.68 0.95
N VAL A 187 -5.38 -20.54 1.59
CA VAL A 187 -4.24 -19.61 1.54
C VAL A 187 -2.91 -20.27 1.93
N HIS A 188 -2.91 -21.26 2.82
CA HIS A 188 -1.70 -21.97 3.22
C HIS A 188 -1.06 -22.78 2.09
N GLU A 189 -1.84 -23.32 1.14
CA GLU A 189 -1.29 -23.97 -0.06
C GLU A 189 -0.71 -22.93 -1.02
N VAL A 190 -1.42 -21.82 -1.20
CA VAL A 190 -0.94 -20.69 -2.01
C VAL A 190 0.41 -20.16 -1.48
N LEU A 191 0.54 -20.03 -0.16
CA LEU A 191 1.77 -19.55 0.48
C LEU A 191 2.96 -20.47 0.22
N LYS A 192 2.79 -21.79 0.33
CA LYS A 192 3.87 -22.76 0.02
C LYS A 192 4.43 -22.56 -1.39
N ASP A 193 3.53 -22.29 -2.35
CA ASP A 193 3.92 -22.12 -3.73
C ASP A 193 4.59 -20.77 -3.99
N ILE A 194 4.04 -19.70 -3.42
CA ILE A 194 4.57 -18.33 -3.61
C ILE A 194 5.97 -18.18 -3.00
N VAL A 195 6.25 -18.81 -1.85
CA VAL A 195 7.58 -18.71 -1.22
C VAL A 195 8.59 -19.68 -1.82
N SER A 196 8.14 -20.65 -2.63
CA SER A 196 9.01 -21.60 -3.30
C SER A 196 10.03 -20.92 -4.21
N LYS A 197 11.24 -21.47 -4.29
CA LYS A 197 12.28 -21.02 -5.23
C LYS A 197 11.85 -21.10 -6.69
N ASN A 198 10.83 -21.89 -7.01
CA ASN A 198 10.28 -22.04 -8.36
C ASN A 198 9.25 -20.93 -8.70
N PHE A 199 8.86 -20.11 -7.74
CA PHE A 199 8.03 -18.94 -8.00
C PHE A 199 8.92 -17.75 -8.37
N LEU A 200 8.72 -17.15 -9.53
CA LEU A 200 9.57 -16.09 -10.07
C LEU A 200 11.07 -16.47 -10.00
N PRO A 201 11.49 -17.58 -10.64
CA PRO A 201 12.86 -18.08 -10.55
C PRO A 201 13.85 -17.07 -11.13
N GLY A 202 15.03 -16.97 -10.51
CA GLY A 202 16.06 -16.02 -10.94
C GLY A 202 15.77 -14.55 -10.62
N GLN A 203 14.69 -14.27 -9.87
CA GLN A 203 14.29 -12.91 -9.52
C GLN A 203 14.50 -12.65 -8.03
N ILE A 204 14.89 -11.42 -7.70
CA ILE A 204 14.81 -10.90 -6.33
C ILE A 204 13.33 -10.67 -6.01
N VAL A 205 12.87 -11.20 -4.89
CA VAL A 205 11.48 -11.06 -4.47
C VAL A 205 11.38 -10.49 -3.06
N MET A 206 10.75 -9.34 -2.95
CA MET A 206 10.31 -8.76 -1.68
C MET A 206 8.90 -9.26 -1.39
N TYR A 207 8.72 -10.04 -0.33
CA TYR A 207 7.42 -10.50 0.12
C TYR A 207 6.88 -9.58 1.19
N SER A 208 5.66 -9.11 1.03
CA SER A 208 4.90 -8.35 2.02
C SER A 208 3.71 -9.18 2.50
N PHE A 209 3.91 -9.93 3.58
CA PHE A 209 2.89 -10.77 4.19
C PHE A 209 2.00 -9.93 5.09
N GLN A 210 0.70 -9.91 4.84
CA GLN A 210 -0.25 -9.02 5.52
C GLN A 210 -1.35 -9.81 6.24
N ARG A 211 -1.99 -9.19 7.23
CA ARG A 211 -3.28 -9.66 7.72
C ARG A 211 -4.40 -9.14 6.81
N LYS A 212 -5.51 -9.84 6.78
CA LYS A 212 -6.72 -9.36 6.11
C LYS A 212 -7.24 -8.07 6.77
N ASN A 213 -7.18 -8.01 8.10
CA ASN A 213 -7.37 -6.77 8.83
C ASN A 213 -6.06 -5.96 8.79
N ARG A 214 -6.02 -4.93 7.96
CA ARG A 214 -4.83 -4.09 7.74
C ARG A 214 -4.49 -3.18 8.92
N ASP A 215 -5.30 -3.15 9.97
CA ASP A 215 -4.95 -2.47 11.22
C ASP A 215 -3.81 -3.19 11.97
N TYR A 216 -3.49 -4.42 11.60
CA TYR A 216 -2.36 -5.15 12.16
C TYR A 216 -1.20 -5.18 11.16
N PRO A 217 -0.01 -4.73 11.59
CA PRO A 217 1.16 -4.73 10.73
C PRO A 217 1.47 -6.11 10.15
N GLY A 218 1.81 -6.11 8.88
CA GLY A 218 2.39 -7.25 8.19
C GLY A 218 3.89 -7.38 8.44
N MET A 219 4.53 -8.19 7.62
CA MET A 219 5.95 -8.47 7.70
C MET A 219 6.56 -8.57 6.31
N VAL A 220 7.71 -7.93 6.10
CA VAL A 220 8.49 -8.07 4.88
C VAL A 220 9.60 -9.10 5.07
N LEU A 221 9.78 -9.98 4.05
CA LEU A 221 10.92 -10.86 3.86
C LEU A 221 11.51 -10.63 2.46
N ILE A 222 12.77 -10.96 2.27
CA ILE A 222 13.44 -10.82 0.97
C ILE A 222 14.06 -12.15 0.58
N ARG A 223 13.88 -12.54 -0.69
CA ARG A 223 14.50 -13.69 -1.32
C ARG A 223 15.38 -13.21 -2.47
N ASN A 224 16.63 -13.65 -2.52
CA ASN A 224 17.56 -13.33 -3.59
C ASN A 224 17.26 -14.13 -4.88
N ALA A 225 17.99 -13.84 -5.95
CA ALA A 225 17.82 -14.48 -7.25
C ALA A 225 18.13 -16.01 -7.24
N ASP A 226 18.97 -16.48 -6.31
CA ASP A 226 19.27 -17.91 -6.14
C ASP A 226 18.16 -18.69 -5.44
N GLY A 227 17.13 -17.99 -4.98
CA GLY A 227 15.99 -18.58 -4.28
C GLY A 227 16.17 -18.68 -2.76
N ASN A 228 17.22 -18.09 -2.19
CA ASN A 228 17.49 -18.10 -0.77
C ASN A 228 16.94 -16.85 -0.08
N PHE A 229 16.35 -17.03 1.10
CA PHE A 229 15.93 -15.89 1.93
C PHE A 229 17.15 -15.21 2.55
N VAL A 230 17.14 -13.87 2.51
CA VAL A 230 18.18 -13.04 3.14
C VAL A 230 18.23 -13.30 4.65
N ARG A 231 19.42 -13.28 5.20
CA ARG A 231 19.65 -13.47 6.63
C ARG A 231 20.46 -12.31 7.19
N ASP A 232 20.24 -11.99 8.45
CA ASP A 232 21.03 -10.99 9.16
C ASP A 232 22.44 -11.51 9.49
N SER A 233 23.29 -10.65 10.04
CA SER A 233 24.67 -11.00 10.43
C SER A 233 24.77 -12.11 11.48
N SER A 234 23.68 -12.42 12.19
CA SER A 234 23.57 -13.52 13.14
C SER A 234 23.03 -14.82 12.53
N GLY A 235 22.76 -14.82 11.22
CA GLY A 235 22.20 -15.96 10.49
C GLY A 235 20.69 -16.15 10.63
N ASN A 236 19.97 -15.24 11.30
CA ASN A 236 18.53 -15.27 11.38
C ASN A 236 17.90 -14.78 10.07
N LEU A 237 16.68 -15.23 9.78
CA LEU A 237 15.92 -14.69 8.65
C LEU A 237 15.75 -13.18 8.80
N PHE A 238 16.15 -12.43 7.78
CA PHE A 238 15.89 -11.01 7.71
C PHE A 238 14.37 -10.78 7.61
N HIS A 239 13.84 -9.97 8.50
CA HIS A 239 12.44 -9.57 8.47
C HIS A 239 12.21 -8.26 9.18
N LEU A 240 11.22 -7.51 8.74
CA LEU A 240 10.81 -6.23 9.35
C LEU A 240 9.28 -6.11 9.36
N PRO A 241 8.70 -5.46 10.38
CA PRO A 241 7.30 -5.04 10.32
C PRO A 241 7.06 -4.09 9.14
N GLN A 242 5.94 -4.29 8.44
CA GLN A 242 5.56 -3.44 7.31
C GLN A 242 4.05 -3.25 7.28
N LEU A 243 3.61 -2.00 7.13
CA LEU A 243 2.21 -1.66 7.07
C LEU A 243 1.79 -1.50 5.60
N ALA A 244 0.71 -2.17 5.21
CA ALA A 244 0.07 -2.05 3.90
C ALA A 244 -1.33 -1.42 4.01
N ARG A 245 -1.57 -0.72 5.11
CA ARG A 245 -2.80 0.02 5.40
C ARG A 245 -2.72 1.42 4.84
N SER A 246 -3.75 1.84 4.14
CA SER A 246 -3.91 3.24 3.78
C SER A 246 -4.53 4.06 4.93
N ILE A 247 -4.39 5.38 4.84
CA ILE A 247 -5.01 6.32 5.78
C ILE A 247 -6.52 6.08 5.83
N SER A 248 -7.18 6.02 4.67
CA SER A 248 -8.61 5.75 4.56
C SER A 248 -9.03 4.35 5.03
N ASN A 249 -8.14 3.36 4.91
CA ASN A 249 -8.44 1.93 5.04
C ASN A 249 -9.45 1.39 4.01
N LEU A 250 -9.68 2.12 2.93
CA LEU A 250 -10.48 1.66 1.80
C LEU A 250 -9.84 0.41 1.14
N PRO A 251 -10.62 -0.42 0.47
CA PRO A 251 -10.09 -1.54 -0.30
C PRO A 251 -9.08 -1.14 -1.38
N GLY A 252 -8.12 -2.03 -1.64
CA GLY A 252 -6.98 -1.76 -2.51
C GLY A 252 -7.29 -1.41 -3.96
N TYR A 253 -8.47 -1.68 -4.46
CA TYR A 253 -8.89 -1.31 -5.82
C TYR A 253 -9.41 0.13 -5.94
N LEU A 254 -9.69 0.81 -4.81
CA LEU A 254 -10.08 2.21 -4.77
C LEU A 254 -8.87 3.12 -4.60
N ARG A 255 -8.96 4.34 -5.11
CA ARG A 255 -7.93 5.36 -4.90
C ARG A 255 -7.72 5.59 -3.41
N ASN A 256 -6.49 5.83 -3.01
CA ASN A 256 -6.10 5.99 -1.60
C ASN A 256 -6.50 4.81 -0.69
N GLY A 257 -6.85 3.66 -1.29
CA GLY A 257 -7.12 2.42 -0.55
C GLY A 257 -5.84 1.68 -0.16
N ASN A 258 -5.98 0.64 0.63
CA ASN A 258 -4.89 -0.24 1.07
C ASN A 258 -4.02 -0.72 -0.09
N THR A 259 -2.78 -1.12 0.19
CA THR A 259 -1.97 -1.78 -0.84
C THR A 259 -2.69 -3.03 -1.33
N PRO A 260 -2.99 -3.16 -2.64
CA PRO A 260 -3.65 -4.36 -3.15
C PRO A 260 -2.73 -5.59 -3.07
N GLN A 261 -3.32 -6.76 -2.97
CA GLN A 261 -2.58 -8.00 -3.11
C GLN A 261 -2.10 -8.20 -4.56
N GLY A 262 -1.09 -9.01 -4.76
CA GLY A 262 -0.59 -9.35 -6.09
C GLY A 262 0.88 -9.03 -6.29
N ILE A 263 1.30 -8.95 -7.54
CA ILE A 263 2.69 -8.81 -7.97
C ILE A 263 2.90 -7.39 -8.49
N PHE A 264 3.97 -6.75 -7.99
CA PHE A 264 4.45 -5.45 -8.42
C PHE A 264 5.86 -5.59 -8.98
N LYS A 265 6.20 -4.85 -10.02
CA LYS A 265 7.59 -4.74 -10.47
C LYS A 265 8.36 -3.79 -9.56
N MET A 266 9.50 -4.21 -9.04
CA MET A 266 10.49 -3.34 -8.43
C MET A 266 11.51 -2.94 -9.51
N PHE A 267 11.91 -1.65 -9.54
CA PHE A 267 12.83 -1.14 -10.56
C PHE A 267 13.86 -0.15 -10.01
N GLY A 268 14.32 -0.40 -8.78
CA GLY A 268 15.39 0.35 -8.15
C GLY A 268 14.98 1.12 -6.92
N PHE A 269 15.89 1.97 -6.47
CA PHE A 269 15.67 2.89 -5.36
C PHE A 269 15.43 4.31 -5.88
N GLY A 270 14.69 5.10 -5.13
CA GLY A 270 14.44 6.50 -5.43
C GLY A 270 14.44 7.36 -4.19
N VAL A 271 14.48 8.67 -4.40
CA VAL A 271 14.32 9.69 -3.35
C VAL A 271 13.08 10.49 -3.69
N SER A 272 12.21 10.69 -2.72
CA SER A 272 10.99 11.46 -2.91
C SER A 272 11.16 12.90 -2.40
N MET A 273 10.51 13.83 -3.10
CA MET A 273 10.37 15.21 -2.67
C MET A 273 9.05 15.47 -1.93
N SER A 274 8.22 14.44 -1.75
CA SER A 274 6.97 14.54 -0.98
C SER A 274 7.23 14.80 0.50
N ASN A 275 6.46 15.72 1.07
CA ASN A 275 6.53 16.03 2.51
C ASN A 275 6.05 14.88 3.41
N PHE A 276 5.45 13.83 2.84
CA PHE A 276 4.89 12.69 3.58
C PHE A 276 5.75 11.42 3.48
N ILE A 277 6.77 11.43 2.62
CA ILE A 277 7.69 10.31 2.45
C ILE A 277 8.96 10.59 3.25
N GLY A 278 9.45 9.58 3.96
CA GLY A 278 10.63 9.68 4.81
C GLY A 278 11.91 9.95 4.02
N PRO A 279 12.99 10.38 4.72
CA PRO A 279 14.23 10.76 4.08
C PRO A 279 15.03 9.58 3.50
N THR A 280 14.79 8.37 4.00
CA THR A 280 15.47 7.17 3.48
C THR A 280 15.00 6.85 2.07
N ALA A 281 15.90 6.32 1.25
CA ALA A 281 15.56 5.87 -0.09
C ALA A 281 14.36 4.91 -0.07
N ASN A 282 13.43 5.14 -0.99
CA ASN A 282 12.26 4.28 -1.19
C ASN A 282 12.55 3.20 -2.24
N VAL A 283 11.81 2.11 -2.21
CA VAL A 283 11.82 1.08 -3.26
C VAL A 283 10.81 1.49 -4.32
N GLN A 284 11.28 1.78 -5.50
CA GLN A 284 10.44 2.12 -6.64
C GLN A 284 9.71 0.88 -7.13
N MET A 285 8.39 0.94 -7.18
CA MET A 285 7.54 -0.16 -7.63
C MET A 285 6.47 0.36 -8.59
N GLY A 286 5.92 -0.54 -9.39
CA GLY A 286 4.78 -0.24 -10.24
C GLY A 286 3.90 -1.46 -10.45
N MET A 287 2.62 -1.20 -10.62
CA MET A 287 1.62 -2.22 -10.89
C MET A 287 1.58 -2.59 -12.38
N PRO A 288 1.01 -3.76 -12.71
CA PRO A 288 0.57 -4.02 -14.08
C PRO A 288 -0.34 -2.88 -14.57
N VAL A 289 -0.30 -2.58 -15.85
CA VAL A 289 -1.04 -1.49 -16.51
C VAL A 289 -0.48 -0.09 -16.22
N GLU A 290 -0.06 0.21 -15.00
CA GLU A 290 0.69 1.43 -14.68
C GLU A 290 2.02 1.47 -15.44
N LEU A 291 2.73 0.35 -15.48
CA LEU A 291 3.94 0.19 -16.29
C LEU A 291 3.60 -0.45 -17.62
N SER A 292 4.37 -0.12 -18.67
CA SER A 292 4.30 -0.90 -19.92
C SER A 292 4.69 -2.35 -19.66
N ILE A 293 4.23 -3.27 -20.53
CA ILE A 293 4.56 -4.70 -20.42
C ILE A 293 6.07 -4.89 -20.45
N GLN A 294 6.77 -4.19 -21.37
CA GLN A 294 8.21 -4.22 -21.50
C GLN A 294 8.93 -3.86 -20.20
N LYS A 295 8.50 -2.77 -19.56
CA LYS A 295 9.07 -2.32 -18.29
C LYS A 295 8.74 -3.28 -17.14
N PHE A 296 7.53 -3.84 -17.13
CA PHE A 296 7.10 -4.76 -16.08
C PHE A 296 7.86 -6.09 -16.11
N PHE A 297 8.13 -6.62 -17.33
CA PHE A 297 8.88 -7.86 -17.53
C PHE A 297 10.39 -7.66 -17.68
N ASP A 298 10.85 -6.41 -17.76
CA ASP A 298 12.24 -6.06 -18.04
C ASP A 298 12.73 -6.67 -19.37
N ASP A 299 11.86 -6.65 -20.40
CA ASP A 299 12.08 -7.25 -21.70
C ASP A 299 11.63 -6.31 -22.81
N SER A 300 12.61 -5.64 -23.43
CA SER A 300 12.37 -4.71 -24.53
C SER A 300 11.98 -5.39 -25.86
N THR A 301 12.08 -6.72 -25.94
CA THR A 301 11.74 -7.47 -27.16
C THR A 301 10.24 -7.76 -27.28
N ILE A 302 9.47 -7.53 -26.22
CA ILE A 302 8.01 -7.68 -26.23
C ILE A 302 7.41 -6.61 -27.13
N LEU A 303 6.66 -7.02 -28.15
CA LEU A 303 6.03 -6.12 -29.13
C LEU A 303 4.62 -5.67 -28.71
N ASP A 304 3.98 -6.39 -27.79
CA ASP A 304 2.64 -6.06 -27.32
C ASP A 304 2.65 -4.76 -26.52
N SER A 305 1.75 -3.83 -26.88
CA SER A 305 1.59 -2.55 -26.19
C SER A 305 0.42 -2.53 -25.21
N ALA A 306 -0.55 -3.43 -25.39
CA ALA A 306 -1.77 -3.48 -24.57
C ALA A 306 -1.73 -4.63 -23.55
N TRP A 307 -1.92 -4.28 -22.27
CA TRP A 307 -2.05 -5.27 -21.24
C TRP A 307 -3.30 -6.14 -21.41
N THR A 308 -3.11 -7.45 -21.29
CA THR A 308 -4.17 -8.42 -21.12
C THR A 308 -3.92 -9.21 -19.83
N ILE A 309 -4.96 -9.83 -19.28
CA ILE A 309 -4.81 -10.69 -18.11
C ILE A 309 -3.84 -11.85 -18.38
N GLY A 310 -3.75 -12.31 -19.63
CA GLY A 310 -2.81 -13.36 -20.05
C GLY A 310 -1.34 -12.99 -19.84
N TRP A 311 -0.97 -11.71 -20.00
CA TRP A 311 0.37 -11.26 -19.68
C TRP A 311 0.64 -11.38 -18.17
N TYR A 312 -0.27 -10.93 -17.35
CA TYR A 312 -0.11 -11.04 -15.88
C TYR A 312 -0.06 -12.50 -15.42
N GLN A 313 -0.86 -13.37 -16.03
CA GLN A 313 -0.87 -14.81 -15.74
C GLN A 313 0.45 -15.53 -16.03
N LYS A 314 1.32 -14.99 -16.89
CA LYS A 314 2.67 -15.55 -17.12
C LYS A 314 3.55 -15.54 -15.86
N LEU A 315 3.27 -14.64 -14.91
CA LEU A 315 3.98 -14.58 -13.62
C LEU A 315 3.40 -15.53 -12.58
N ILE A 316 2.20 -16.05 -12.79
CA ILE A 316 1.47 -16.84 -11.81
C ILE A 316 1.48 -18.32 -12.24
N PRO A 317 2.01 -19.24 -11.41
CA PRO A 317 1.94 -20.67 -11.68
C PRO A 317 0.51 -21.11 -12.02
N LYS A 318 0.35 -22.00 -13.00
CA LYS A 318 -0.98 -22.44 -13.48
C LYS A 318 -1.94 -22.83 -12.36
N LYS A 319 -1.44 -23.54 -11.34
CA LYS A 319 -2.25 -23.96 -10.18
C LYS A 319 -2.73 -22.81 -9.29
N LEU A 320 -2.10 -21.64 -9.35
CA LEU A 320 -2.48 -20.44 -8.59
C LEU A 320 -3.31 -19.45 -9.43
N GLN A 321 -3.51 -19.68 -10.72
CA GLN A 321 -4.23 -18.75 -11.59
C GLN A 321 -5.72 -18.60 -11.26
N SER A 322 -6.30 -19.53 -10.49
CA SER A 322 -7.67 -19.42 -9.96
C SER A 322 -7.75 -18.64 -8.65
N TYR A 323 -6.62 -18.31 -8.01
CA TYR A 323 -6.60 -17.56 -6.74
C TYR A 323 -6.74 -16.07 -7.00
N LEU A 324 -7.98 -15.58 -6.98
CA LEU A 324 -8.34 -14.21 -7.36
C LEU A 324 -7.58 -13.10 -6.60
N PRO A 325 -7.26 -13.22 -5.30
CA PRO A 325 -6.54 -12.16 -4.60
C PRO A 325 -5.18 -11.78 -5.22
N LEU A 326 -4.52 -12.70 -5.94
CA LEU A 326 -3.28 -12.36 -6.65
C LEU A 326 -3.48 -11.37 -7.80
N TYR A 327 -4.71 -11.14 -8.24
CA TYR A 327 -5.02 -10.21 -9.33
C TYR A 327 -5.42 -8.81 -8.84
N ASP A 328 -5.46 -8.56 -7.53
CA ASP A 328 -5.88 -7.26 -7.00
C ASP A 328 -5.01 -6.11 -7.55
N SER A 329 -3.67 -6.29 -7.65
CA SER A 329 -2.76 -5.29 -8.22
C SER A 329 -3.02 -5.03 -9.71
N TYR A 330 -3.37 -6.09 -10.48
CA TYR A 330 -3.72 -5.95 -11.90
C TYR A 330 -5.00 -5.13 -12.08
N TYR A 331 -6.05 -5.45 -11.33
CA TYR A 331 -7.32 -4.71 -11.42
C TYR A 331 -7.22 -3.31 -10.83
N ALA A 332 -6.40 -3.10 -9.80
CA ALA A 332 -6.12 -1.78 -9.26
C ALA A 332 -5.40 -0.90 -10.30
N GLY A 333 -4.42 -1.43 -11.03
CA GLY A 333 -3.79 -0.74 -12.15
C GLY A 333 -4.78 -0.42 -13.27
N LEU A 334 -5.66 -1.37 -13.65
CA LEU A 334 -6.74 -1.12 -14.62
C LEU A 334 -7.73 -0.04 -14.14
N ALA A 335 -7.97 0.05 -12.82
CA ALA A 335 -8.80 1.11 -12.23
C ALA A 335 -8.11 2.48 -12.19
N GLY A 336 -6.85 2.56 -12.62
CA GLY A 336 -6.04 3.79 -12.69
C GLY A 336 -5.31 4.11 -11.39
N ARG A 337 -5.11 3.15 -10.49
CA ARG A 337 -4.18 3.32 -9.37
C ARG A 337 -2.74 3.31 -9.85
N SER A 338 -1.90 4.10 -9.21
CA SER A 338 -0.47 4.26 -9.53
C SER A 338 0.33 4.65 -8.29
N GLU A 339 1.65 4.71 -8.45
CA GLU A 339 2.60 5.26 -7.47
C GLU A 339 2.62 4.54 -6.12
N ILE A 340 2.36 3.23 -6.11
CA ILE A 340 2.52 2.41 -4.92
C ILE A 340 3.99 1.98 -4.82
N ILE A 341 4.69 2.51 -3.82
CA ILE A 341 6.10 2.25 -3.53
C ILE A 341 6.28 1.72 -2.09
N ALA A 342 7.48 1.29 -1.71
CA ALA A 342 7.77 0.97 -0.31
C ALA A 342 8.72 2.03 0.27
N HIS A 343 8.28 2.69 1.35
CA HIS A 343 8.98 3.85 1.92
C HIS A 343 8.79 3.98 3.43
N GLY A 344 9.65 4.77 4.07
CA GLY A 344 9.39 5.32 5.39
C GLY A 344 8.54 6.60 5.29
N THR A 345 8.12 7.15 6.43
CA THR A 345 7.21 8.29 6.45
C THR A 345 7.69 9.41 7.35
N THR A 346 7.30 10.64 7.02
CA THR A 346 7.46 11.82 7.89
C THR A 346 6.20 12.16 8.66
N ILE A 347 5.10 11.42 8.45
CA ILE A 347 3.86 11.63 9.20
C ILE A 347 4.13 11.36 10.68
N GLU A 348 3.63 12.23 11.55
CA GLU A 348 3.78 12.10 12.99
C GLU A 348 3.02 10.86 13.50
N PRO A 349 3.70 9.86 14.09
CA PRO A 349 3.04 8.65 14.58
C PRO A 349 1.97 8.93 15.63
N ASP A 350 2.14 10.00 16.42
CA ASP A 350 1.22 10.34 17.52
C ASP A 350 -0.22 10.63 17.07
N TYR A 351 -0.44 10.96 15.79
CA TYR A 351 -1.80 11.03 15.22
C TYR A 351 -2.56 9.70 15.34
N TYR A 352 -1.81 8.61 15.42
CA TYR A 352 -2.32 7.25 15.43
C TYR A 352 -2.08 6.54 16.77
N ALA A 353 -1.77 7.30 17.85
CA ALA A 353 -1.60 6.73 19.17
C ALA A 353 -2.82 5.91 19.59
N GLY A 354 -2.58 4.71 20.12
CA GLY A 354 -3.64 3.76 20.50
C GLY A 354 -4.18 2.88 19.37
N LYS A 355 -3.77 3.10 18.12
CA LYS A 355 -4.12 2.19 17.02
C LYS A 355 -3.24 0.93 17.04
N PRO A 356 -3.72 -0.23 16.57
CA PRO A 356 -2.94 -1.49 16.59
C PRO A 356 -1.64 -1.44 15.81
N TYR A 357 -1.53 -0.56 14.82
CA TYR A 357 -0.34 -0.39 13.99
C TYR A 357 0.67 0.64 14.52
N PHE A 358 0.34 1.38 15.58
CA PHE A 358 1.30 2.33 16.19
C PHE A 358 2.61 1.61 16.59
N PRO A 359 3.81 2.14 16.34
CA PRO A 359 4.13 3.48 15.79
C PRO A 359 4.34 3.54 14.28
N LEU A 360 3.93 2.53 13.52
CA LEU A 360 3.86 2.68 12.06
C LEU A 360 2.76 3.67 11.69
N THR A 361 2.91 4.34 10.56
CA THR A 361 1.93 5.29 10.05
C THR A 361 1.35 4.80 8.73
N PRO A 362 0.04 4.94 8.51
CA PRO A 362 -0.56 4.62 7.23
C PRO A 362 -0.13 5.63 6.16
N THR A 363 -0.31 5.26 4.89
CA THR A 363 0.04 6.06 3.71
C THR A 363 -1.20 6.26 2.81
N GLN A 364 -1.05 6.75 1.60
CA GLN A 364 -2.12 6.74 0.60
C GLN A 364 -2.17 5.43 -0.20
N GLY A 365 -1.68 4.33 0.38
CA GLY A 365 -1.71 2.99 -0.21
C GLY A 365 -0.35 2.36 -0.46
N CYS A 366 0.74 3.06 -0.18
CA CYS A 366 2.10 2.52 -0.24
C CYS A 366 2.38 1.54 0.90
N LEU A 367 3.38 0.69 0.73
CA LEU A 367 3.96 -0.11 1.81
C LEU A 367 4.81 0.79 2.70
N CYS A 368 4.58 0.79 4.01
CA CYS A 368 5.29 1.65 4.94
C CYS A 368 6.05 0.85 5.99
N THR A 369 7.31 1.17 6.17
CA THR A 369 8.14 0.74 7.30
C THR A 369 8.33 1.88 8.29
N LYS A 370 8.69 1.55 9.55
CA LYS A 370 8.89 2.56 10.59
C LYS A 370 10.04 3.50 10.24
N GLU A 371 9.79 4.80 10.36
CA GLU A 371 10.81 5.82 10.25
C GLU A 371 10.40 6.99 11.15
N ILE A 372 11.01 7.09 12.32
CA ILE A 372 10.63 8.04 13.36
C ILE A 372 11.84 8.79 13.92
N TRP A 373 11.61 9.99 14.43
CA TRP A 373 12.60 10.75 15.14
C TRP A 373 12.59 10.43 16.65
N ASN A 374 13.77 10.14 17.19
CA ASN A 374 14.00 10.02 18.61
C ASN A 374 14.99 11.14 19.01
N GLY A 375 14.44 12.28 19.39
CA GLY A 375 15.20 13.51 19.55
C GLY A 375 15.84 13.95 18.21
N LYS A 376 17.17 13.94 18.13
CA LYS A 376 17.91 14.31 16.91
C LYS A 376 18.26 13.11 16.02
N ARG A 377 17.97 11.90 16.46
CA ARG A 377 18.31 10.67 15.75
C ARG A 377 17.09 10.13 15.00
N LEU A 378 17.27 9.84 13.73
CA LEU A 378 16.30 9.08 12.94
C LEU A 378 16.47 7.60 13.19
N GLU A 379 15.38 6.93 13.57
CA GLU A 379 15.28 5.47 13.60
C GLU A 379 14.53 5.00 12.36
N SER A 380 15.21 4.29 11.48
CA SER A 380 14.67 3.89 10.17
C SER A 380 14.75 2.38 9.96
N ASP A 381 13.58 1.72 9.96
CA ASP A 381 13.45 0.36 9.46
C ASP A 381 13.45 0.35 7.91
N GLN A 382 13.12 1.50 7.28
CA GLN A 382 13.28 1.65 5.84
C GLN A 382 14.73 1.49 5.41
N GLN A 383 15.69 2.04 6.17
CA GLN A 383 17.11 1.85 5.88
C GLN A 383 17.53 0.39 5.99
N LYS A 384 16.98 -0.35 6.97
CA LYS A 384 17.22 -1.80 7.09
C LYS A 384 16.66 -2.54 5.88
N LEU A 385 15.46 -2.14 5.38
CA LEU A 385 14.87 -2.73 4.17
C LEU A 385 15.75 -2.49 2.94
N VAL A 386 16.24 -1.27 2.75
CA VAL A 386 17.17 -0.92 1.67
C VAL A 386 18.44 -1.78 1.75
N ASN A 387 19.03 -1.90 2.94
CA ASN A 387 20.23 -2.73 3.15
C ASN A 387 19.96 -4.20 2.83
N GLY A 388 18.83 -4.77 3.28
CA GLY A 388 18.46 -6.15 2.98
C GLY A 388 18.23 -6.41 1.49
N LEU A 389 17.69 -5.44 0.75
CA LEU A 389 17.57 -5.53 -0.71
C LEU A 389 18.93 -5.43 -1.41
N LEU A 390 19.84 -4.56 -0.93
CA LEU A 390 21.20 -4.48 -1.45
C LEU A 390 21.96 -5.79 -1.24
N GLU A 391 21.80 -6.43 -0.09
CA GLU A 391 22.36 -7.77 0.20
C GLU A 391 21.78 -8.85 -0.72
N ALA A 392 20.51 -8.74 -1.10
CA ALA A 392 19.87 -9.63 -2.06
C ALA A 392 20.34 -9.42 -3.52
N GLY A 393 21.06 -8.33 -3.80
CA GLY A 393 21.52 -7.95 -5.15
C GLY A 393 20.85 -6.69 -5.72
N GLY A 394 20.06 -5.96 -4.91
CA GLY A 394 19.41 -4.70 -5.30
C GLY A 394 17.90 -4.75 -5.27
N ALA A 395 17.26 -3.69 -5.78
CA ALA A 395 15.80 -3.57 -5.83
C ALA A 395 15.25 -3.71 -7.26
N ASN A 396 15.87 -4.57 -8.09
CA ASN A 396 15.32 -4.93 -9.39
C ASN A 396 14.76 -6.36 -9.33
N GLY A 397 13.46 -6.51 -9.48
CA GLY A 397 12.78 -7.79 -9.31
C GLY A 397 11.28 -7.58 -9.08
N TYR A 398 10.69 -8.30 -8.12
CA TYR A 398 9.26 -8.20 -7.86
C TYR A 398 8.96 -8.04 -6.37
N CYS A 399 7.89 -7.31 -6.07
CA CYS A 399 7.25 -7.33 -4.75
C CYS A 399 5.96 -8.13 -4.83
N VAL A 400 5.73 -9.00 -3.86
CA VAL A 400 4.51 -9.81 -3.74
C VAL A 400 3.81 -9.47 -2.45
N VAL A 401 2.62 -8.88 -2.56
CA VAL A 401 1.76 -8.56 -1.42
C VAL A 401 0.70 -9.64 -1.29
N ILE A 402 0.61 -10.27 -0.12
CA ILE A 402 -0.34 -11.35 0.11
C ILE A 402 -0.87 -11.37 1.54
N GLU A 403 -2.18 -11.58 1.68
CA GLU A 403 -2.83 -11.81 2.98
C GLU A 403 -2.68 -13.28 3.39
N ILE A 404 -2.25 -13.49 4.65
CA ILE A 404 -1.99 -14.84 5.16
C ILE A 404 -3.16 -15.41 5.97
N ASP A 405 -3.86 -14.58 6.71
CA ASP A 405 -5.03 -14.93 7.52
C ASP A 405 -5.76 -13.70 8.05
N ASP A 406 -6.74 -13.89 8.93
CA ASP A 406 -7.55 -12.82 9.57
C ASP A 406 -7.29 -12.72 11.09
N LYS A 407 -6.10 -13.10 11.57
CA LYS A 407 -5.74 -12.93 12.98
C LYS A 407 -5.68 -11.44 13.34
N GLN A 408 -6.23 -11.10 14.49
CA GLN A 408 -6.24 -9.73 15.01
C GLN A 408 -4.95 -9.47 15.83
N ALA A 409 -3.80 -9.62 15.19
CA ALA A 409 -2.46 -9.43 15.75
C ALA A 409 -1.44 -9.18 14.61
N PRO A 410 -0.33 -8.47 14.86
CA PRO A 410 0.75 -8.32 13.90
C PRO A 410 1.24 -9.67 13.35
N VAL A 411 1.70 -9.69 12.10
CA VAL A 411 2.34 -10.89 11.55
C VAL A 411 3.65 -11.13 12.29
N ALA A 412 3.83 -12.34 12.82
CA ALA A 412 5.06 -12.75 13.47
C ALA A 412 5.80 -13.76 12.59
N ILE A 413 7.14 -13.81 12.69
CA ILE A 413 7.96 -14.75 11.90
C ILE A 413 7.50 -16.21 12.09
N LYS A 414 7.05 -16.59 13.29
CA LYS A 414 6.52 -17.92 13.58
C LYS A 414 5.29 -18.30 12.72
N ASP A 415 4.53 -17.32 12.25
CA ASP A 415 3.36 -17.56 11.37
C ASP A 415 3.82 -17.96 9.95
N LEU A 416 5.06 -17.61 9.57
CA LEU A 416 5.63 -17.85 8.25
C LEU A 416 6.56 -19.05 8.20
N LEU A 417 7.22 -19.41 9.32
CA LEU A 417 8.17 -20.53 9.38
C LEU A 417 7.67 -21.84 8.76
N PRO A 418 6.39 -22.23 8.86
CA PRO A 418 5.90 -23.46 8.24
C PRO A 418 6.03 -23.48 6.70
N TYR A 419 6.10 -22.32 6.07
CA TYR A 419 6.18 -22.17 4.61
C TYR A 419 7.61 -21.96 4.11
N LEU A 420 8.53 -21.51 4.99
CA LEU A 420 9.90 -21.13 4.65
C LEU A 420 10.90 -22.29 4.76
N LYS A 421 10.45 -23.48 5.14
CA LYS A 421 11.24 -24.70 5.23
C LYS A 421 11.30 -25.38 3.87
N ASN A 422 12.23 -24.98 3.02
CA ASN A 422 12.64 -25.73 1.83
C ASN A 422 14.16 -25.73 1.71
#